data_75ddf7a71259d8b14558a60b85d960f2
#
_entry.id   75ddf7a71259d8b14558a60b85d960f2
#
_cell.length_a   1.000
_cell.length_b   1.000
_cell.length_c   1.000
_cell.angle_alpha   90.00
_cell.angle_beta   90.00
_cell.angle_gamma   90.00
#
_symmetry.space_group_name_H-M   'P 1'
#
loop_
_entity.id
_entity.type
_entity.pdbx_description
1 polymer ?
#
loop_
_entity_poly.entity_id
_entity_poly.type
_entity_poly.pdbx_seq_one_letter_code
_entity_poly.pdbx_strand_id
1 'polypeptide(L)'
;SFFFRKEASVAWIYLIAAGILETLWAVAMKASNGFTLLIPSLITVLAMIGSVALLALAMRTLPLGTAYVVWTGIGAVGAFAAGVVMFGESLSLMRVTAAGFIVVGLIMMKASA
;
A
#
# COMPACT_ATOMS: atom_id res chain seq x y z
N SER A 1 19.00 -20.49 -1.63
CA SER A 1 19.11 -21.28 -0.40
C SER A 1 17.89 -21.08 0.48
N PHE A 2 17.70 -21.93 1.46
CA PHE A 2 16.62 -21.81 2.43
C PHE A 2 16.66 -20.47 3.18
N PHE A 3 17.87 -20.03 3.56
CA PHE A 3 18.07 -18.78 4.28
C PHE A 3 17.60 -17.58 3.46
N PHE A 4 17.99 -17.50 2.18
CA PHE A 4 17.56 -16.41 1.30
C PHE A 4 16.05 -16.43 1.05
N ARG A 5 15.45 -17.62 0.92
CA ARG A 5 14.00 -17.72 0.77
C ARG A 5 13.26 -17.20 1.99
N LYS A 6 13.78 -17.48 3.19
CA LYS A 6 13.19 -16.99 4.43
C LYS A 6 13.28 -15.47 4.52
N GLU A 7 14.45 -14.90 4.21
CA GLU A 7 14.61 -13.43 4.21
C GLU A 7 13.70 -12.77 3.19
N ALA A 8 13.62 -13.32 1.99
CA ALA A 8 12.73 -12.78 0.95
C ALA A 8 11.26 -12.85 1.39
N SER A 9 10.84 -13.97 1.99
CA SER A 9 9.47 -14.11 2.49
C SER A 9 9.15 -13.10 3.57
N VAL A 10 10.05 -12.86 4.51
CA VAL A 10 9.89 -11.86 5.56
C VAL A 10 9.81 -10.46 4.96
N ALA A 11 10.66 -10.16 3.97
CA ALA A 11 10.64 -8.86 3.29
C ALA A 11 9.30 -8.62 2.58
N TRP A 12 8.73 -9.63 1.94
CA TRP A 12 7.42 -9.52 1.31
C TRP A 12 6.28 -9.30 2.32
N ILE A 13 6.38 -9.94 3.50
CA ILE A 13 5.42 -9.70 4.58
C ILE A 13 5.49 -8.25 5.04
N TYR A 14 6.69 -7.72 5.27
CA TYR A 14 6.86 -6.31 5.62
C TYR A 14 6.27 -5.39 4.54
N LEU A 15 6.53 -5.72 3.28
CA LEU A 15 6.08 -4.91 2.15
C LEU A 15 4.55 -4.88 2.04
N ILE A 16 3.90 -6.03 2.18
CA ILE A 16 2.45 -6.11 2.14
C ILE A 16 1.84 -5.36 3.32
N ALA A 17 2.39 -5.55 4.52
CA ALA A 17 1.94 -4.82 5.70
C ALA A 17 2.11 -3.30 5.51
N ALA A 18 3.22 -2.87 4.92
CA ALA A 18 3.46 -1.46 4.60
C ALA A 18 2.40 -0.91 3.64
N GLY A 19 2.04 -1.68 2.62
CA GLY A 19 1.00 -1.30 1.66
C GLY A 19 -0.38 -1.19 2.29
N ILE A 20 -0.71 -2.10 3.20
CA ILE A 20 -1.96 -2.04 3.97
C ILE A 20 -2.00 -0.79 4.84
N LEU A 21 -0.90 -0.48 5.53
CA LEU A 21 -0.80 0.75 6.33
C LEU A 21 -0.87 2.00 5.46
N GLU A 22 -0.33 1.95 4.24
CA GLU A 22 -0.48 3.05 3.28
C GLU A 22 -1.94 3.30 2.96
N THR A 23 -2.71 2.25 2.73
CA THR A 23 -4.16 2.36 2.53
C THR A 23 -4.81 3.01 3.76
N LEU A 24 -4.44 2.56 4.96
CA LEU A 24 -4.98 3.10 6.21
C LEU A 24 -4.71 4.59 6.36
N TRP A 25 -3.46 5.03 6.15
CA TRP A 25 -3.17 6.46 6.33
C TRP A 25 -3.80 7.31 5.22
N ALA A 26 -3.99 6.75 4.01
CA ALA A 26 -4.70 7.46 2.95
C ALA A 26 -6.17 7.68 3.31
N VAL A 27 -6.85 6.65 3.84
CA VAL A 27 -8.23 6.74 4.31
C VAL A 27 -8.34 7.73 5.47
N ALA A 28 -7.44 7.62 6.45
CA ALA A 28 -7.43 8.51 7.60
C ALA A 28 -7.16 9.96 7.19
N MET A 29 -6.29 10.19 6.22
CA MET A 29 -6.01 11.52 5.68
C MET A 29 -7.28 12.13 5.07
N LYS A 30 -8.01 11.35 4.28
CA LYS A 30 -9.29 11.82 3.71
C LYS A 30 -10.27 12.16 4.82
N ALA A 31 -10.39 11.29 5.83
CA ALA A 31 -11.29 11.49 6.96
C ALA A 31 -10.88 12.69 7.84
N SER A 32 -9.61 13.10 7.80
CA SER A 32 -9.10 14.21 8.62
C SER A 32 -9.54 15.58 8.12
N ASN A 33 -10.15 15.65 6.96
CA ASN A 33 -10.57 16.90 6.31
C ASN A 33 -9.42 17.92 6.24
N GLY A 34 -8.33 17.52 5.59
CA GLY A 34 -7.15 18.38 5.46
C GLY A 34 -6.40 18.60 6.76
N PHE A 35 -6.36 17.57 7.62
CA PHE A 35 -5.69 17.61 8.93
C PHE A 35 -6.35 18.58 9.92
N THR A 36 -7.67 18.81 9.77
CA THR A 36 -8.41 19.67 10.69
C THR A 36 -9.01 18.92 11.87
N LEU A 37 -9.15 17.59 11.76
CA LEU A 37 -9.70 16.72 12.80
C LEU A 37 -8.57 15.96 13.49
N LEU A 38 -8.50 16.03 14.82
CA LEU A 38 -7.35 15.52 15.59
C LEU A 38 -7.17 14.01 15.46
N ILE A 39 -8.22 13.22 15.71
CA ILE A 39 -8.09 11.75 15.74
C ILE A 39 -7.69 11.19 14.39
N PRO A 40 -8.39 11.50 13.28
CA PRO A 40 -7.94 11.02 11.96
C PRO A 40 -6.55 11.52 11.58
N SER A 41 -6.19 12.75 11.97
CA SER A 41 -4.85 13.29 11.69
C SER A 41 -3.76 12.48 12.41
N LEU A 42 -3.99 12.11 13.67
CA LEU A 42 -3.05 11.28 14.44
C LEU A 42 -2.92 9.89 13.81
N ILE A 43 -4.04 9.27 13.42
CA ILE A 43 -4.02 7.96 12.76
C ILE A 43 -3.21 8.05 11.46
N THR A 44 -3.42 9.10 10.67
CA THR A 44 -2.68 9.33 9.43
C THR A 44 -1.16 9.35 9.68
N VAL A 45 -0.72 10.16 10.63
CA VAL A 45 0.71 10.33 10.91
C VAL A 45 1.32 9.03 11.44
N LEU A 46 0.68 8.38 12.39
CA LEU A 46 1.18 7.14 12.98
C LEU A 46 1.23 6.01 11.96
N ALA A 47 0.18 5.85 11.16
CA ALA A 47 0.14 4.82 10.13
C ALA A 47 1.17 5.10 9.02
N MET A 48 1.40 6.36 8.67
CA MET A 48 2.42 6.76 7.70
C MET A 48 3.82 6.39 8.19
N ILE A 49 4.13 6.70 9.45
CA ILE A 49 5.42 6.34 10.05
C ILE A 49 5.62 4.83 10.03
N GLY A 50 4.62 4.07 10.47
CA GLY A 50 4.68 2.60 10.45
C GLY A 50 4.83 2.04 9.05
N SER A 51 4.10 2.58 8.08
CA SER A 51 4.17 2.15 6.69
C SER A 51 5.55 2.36 6.10
N VAL A 52 6.12 3.55 6.26
CA VAL A 52 7.45 3.88 5.74
C VAL A 52 8.52 3.05 6.44
N ALA A 53 8.39 2.83 7.75
CA ALA A 53 9.35 2.00 8.48
C ALA A 53 9.35 0.57 7.97
N LEU A 54 8.18 -0.03 7.73
CA LEU A 54 8.08 -1.38 7.17
C LEU A 54 8.58 -1.44 5.74
N LEU A 55 8.31 -0.41 4.94
CA LEU A 55 8.87 -0.31 3.59
C LEU A 55 10.39 -0.29 3.63
N ALA A 56 10.97 0.49 4.53
CA ALA A 56 12.43 0.55 4.68
C ALA A 56 13.01 -0.81 5.06
N LEU A 57 12.35 -1.54 5.97
CA LEU A 57 12.77 -2.89 6.34
C LEU A 57 12.70 -3.85 5.14
N ALA A 58 11.65 -3.76 4.34
CA ALA A 58 11.53 -4.58 3.13
C ALA A 58 12.65 -4.28 2.13
N MET A 59 13.05 -3.02 2.01
CA MET A 59 14.11 -2.59 1.09
C MET A 59 15.50 -3.03 1.52
N ARG A 60 15.67 -3.56 2.72
CA ARG A 60 16.95 -4.18 3.12
C ARG A 60 17.24 -5.44 2.31
N THR A 61 16.21 -6.10 1.82
CA THR A 61 16.30 -7.35 1.06
C THR A 61 15.86 -7.17 -0.39
N LEU A 62 14.76 -6.41 -0.62
CA LEU A 62 14.18 -6.26 -1.95
C LEU A 62 14.73 -5.03 -2.67
N PRO A 63 14.85 -5.08 -4.02
CA PRO A 63 15.26 -3.93 -4.81
C PRO A 63 14.27 -2.75 -4.64
N LEU A 64 14.80 -1.53 -4.78
CA LEU A 64 14.01 -0.31 -4.68
C LEU A 64 12.79 -0.31 -5.60
N GLY A 65 13.01 -0.62 -6.88
CA GLY A 65 11.93 -0.58 -7.86
C GLY A 65 10.80 -1.55 -7.53
N THR A 66 11.14 -2.77 -7.18
CA THR A 66 10.17 -3.79 -6.79
C THR A 66 9.39 -3.36 -5.54
N ALA A 67 10.10 -2.98 -4.49
CA ALA A 67 9.48 -2.62 -3.22
C ALA A 67 8.58 -1.39 -3.38
N TYR A 68 9.08 -0.35 -4.03
CA TYR A 68 8.32 0.91 -4.16
C TYR A 68 7.08 0.74 -5.03
N VAL A 69 7.19 0.04 -6.17
CA VAL A 69 6.05 -0.19 -7.07
C VAL A 69 4.96 -1.01 -6.36
N VAL A 70 5.35 -2.06 -5.65
CA VAL A 70 4.39 -2.90 -4.93
C VAL A 70 3.73 -2.12 -3.79
N TRP A 71 4.51 -1.39 -3.01
CA TRP A 71 3.98 -0.54 -1.93
C TRP A 71 2.97 0.47 -2.46
N THR A 72 3.35 1.22 -3.50
CA THR A 72 2.49 2.22 -4.12
C THR A 72 1.24 1.57 -4.72
N GLY A 73 1.39 0.44 -5.40
CA GLY A 73 0.28 -0.24 -6.04
C GLY A 73 -0.74 -0.79 -5.06
N ILE A 74 -0.29 -1.41 -3.98
CA ILE A 74 -1.20 -1.90 -2.92
C ILE A 74 -1.97 -0.73 -2.31
N GLY A 75 -1.27 0.35 -1.98
CA GLY A 75 -1.91 1.54 -1.43
C GLY A 75 -2.92 2.15 -2.40
N ALA A 76 -2.57 2.23 -3.68
CA ALA A 76 -3.46 2.79 -4.71
C ALA A 76 -4.74 1.96 -4.87
N VAL A 77 -4.61 0.64 -4.98
CA VAL A 77 -5.77 -0.25 -5.12
C VAL A 77 -6.61 -0.23 -3.84
N GLY A 78 -5.96 -0.28 -2.69
CA GLY A 78 -6.65 -0.21 -1.40
C GLY A 78 -7.40 1.10 -1.21
N ALA A 79 -6.77 2.21 -1.55
CA ALA A 79 -7.40 3.53 -1.46
C ALA A 79 -8.58 3.67 -2.44
N PHE A 80 -8.44 3.12 -3.64
CA PHE A 80 -9.54 3.08 -4.61
C PHE A 80 -10.75 2.31 -4.04
N ALA A 81 -10.51 1.10 -3.52
CA ALA A 81 -11.58 0.29 -2.94
C ALA A 81 -12.21 0.98 -1.73
N ALA A 82 -11.42 1.55 -0.84
CA ALA A 82 -11.92 2.28 0.32
C ALA A 82 -12.70 3.53 -0.08
N GLY A 83 -12.24 4.24 -1.10
CA GLY A 83 -12.93 5.42 -1.61
C GLY A 83 -14.33 5.09 -2.11
N VAL A 84 -14.47 3.99 -2.84
CA VAL A 84 -15.78 3.53 -3.32
C VAL A 84 -16.67 3.10 -2.16
N VAL A 85 -16.16 2.28 -1.25
CA VAL A 85 -16.97 1.67 -0.18
C VAL A 85 -17.30 2.68 0.92
N MET A 86 -16.33 3.48 1.34
CA MET A 86 -16.46 4.33 2.54
C MET A 86 -16.85 5.77 2.20
N PHE A 87 -16.45 6.28 1.04
CA PHE A 87 -16.64 7.69 0.69
C PHE A 87 -17.58 7.89 -0.51
N GLY A 88 -18.19 6.81 -0.99
CA GLY A 88 -19.18 6.90 -2.06
C GLY A 88 -18.63 7.36 -3.41
N GLU A 89 -17.32 7.14 -3.66
CA GLU A 89 -16.72 7.54 -4.93
C GLU A 89 -17.26 6.69 -6.08
N SER A 90 -17.23 7.26 -7.29
CA SER A 90 -17.85 6.62 -8.45
C SER A 90 -17.13 5.34 -8.84
N LEU A 91 -17.91 4.33 -9.22
CA LEU A 91 -17.44 3.06 -9.72
C LEU A 91 -17.84 2.95 -11.19
N SER A 92 -16.86 3.14 -12.09
CA SER A 92 -17.09 3.04 -13.52
C SER A 92 -16.27 1.88 -14.10
N LEU A 93 -16.65 1.44 -15.29
CA LEU A 93 -15.90 0.38 -15.98
C LEU A 93 -14.44 0.80 -16.21
N MET A 94 -14.21 2.06 -16.60
CA MET A 94 -12.87 2.58 -16.82
C MET A 94 -12.04 2.56 -15.54
N ARG A 95 -12.62 2.98 -14.41
CA ARG A 95 -11.92 3.01 -13.11
C ARG A 95 -11.59 1.60 -12.62
N VAL A 96 -12.53 0.67 -12.76
CA VAL A 96 -12.31 -0.74 -12.38
C VAL A 96 -11.23 -1.37 -13.26
N THR A 97 -11.27 -1.09 -14.56
CA THR A 97 -10.25 -1.59 -15.49
C THR A 97 -8.87 -1.04 -15.14
N ALA A 98 -8.77 0.24 -14.82
CA ALA A 98 -7.51 0.86 -14.40
C ALA A 98 -6.95 0.19 -13.13
N ALA A 99 -7.80 -0.02 -12.12
CA ALA A 99 -7.40 -0.73 -10.91
C ALA A 99 -6.96 -2.17 -11.21
N GLY A 100 -7.66 -2.83 -12.12
CA GLY A 100 -7.30 -4.18 -12.58
C GLY A 100 -5.92 -4.24 -13.22
N PHE A 101 -5.55 -3.26 -14.03
CA PHE A 101 -4.20 -3.18 -14.60
C PHE A 101 -3.14 -3.02 -13.52
N ILE A 102 -3.42 -2.25 -12.49
CA ILE A 102 -2.49 -2.10 -11.36
C ILE A 102 -2.30 -3.45 -10.66
N VAL A 103 -3.38 -4.17 -10.39
CA VAL A 103 -3.32 -5.49 -9.73
C VAL A 103 -2.51 -6.47 -10.59
N VAL A 104 -2.75 -6.51 -11.90
CA VAL A 104 -2.00 -7.38 -12.82
C VAL A 104 -0.51 -7.01 -12.78
N GLY A 105 -0.19 -5.71 -12.81
CA GLY A 105 1.19 -5.26 -12.70
C GLY A 105 1.86 -5.67 -11.39
N LEU A 106 1.14 -5.63 -10.28
CA LEU A 106 1.65 -6.09 -8.98
C LEU A 106 1.97 -7.58 -8.99
N ILE A 107 1.09 -8.38 -9.55
CA ILE A 107 1.30 -9.84 -9.67
C ILE A 107 2.53 -10.12 -10.55
N MET A 108 2.67 -9.41 -11.66
CA MET A 108 3.82 -9.55 -12.55
C MET A 108 5.12 -9.14 -11.84
N MET A 109 5.07 -8.08 -11.05
CA MET A 109 6.23 -7.62 -10.30
C MET A 109 6.69 -8.66 -9.28
N LYS A 110 5.74 -9.26 -8.56
CA LYS A 110 6.05 -10.34 -7.61
C LYS A 110 6.61 -11.56 -8.31
N ALA A 111 6.02 -11.95 -9.44
CA ALA A 111 6.45 -13.13 -10.19
C ALA A 111 7.83 -12.95 -10.79
N SER A 112 8.23 -11.74 -11.14
CA SER A 112 9.54 -11.43 -11.73
C SER A 112 10.65 -11.24 -10.70
N ALA A 113 10.29 -11.17 -9.43
CA ALA A 113 11.25 -10.89 -8.36
C ALA A 113 12.10 -12.12 -7.97
#